data_85828837b7faa05d2153095f3ecf3d22
#
_entry.id   85828837b7faa05d2153095f3ecf3d22
#
_cell.length_a   1.000
_cell.length_b   1.000
_cell.length_c   1.000
_cell.angle_alpha   90.00
_cell.angle_beta   90.00
_cell.angle_gamma   90.00
#
_symmetry.space_group_name_H-M   'P 1'
#
loop_
_entity.id
_entity.type
_entity.pdbx_description
1 polymer ?
#
loop_
_entity_poly.entity_id
_entity_poly.type
_entity_poly.pdbx_seq_one_letter_code
_entity_poly.pdbx_strand_id
1 'polypeptide(L)'
;MLVNGLRLNELRKDLTDSQGWDAAKAQNFLPAELKLPNEVFVQIRENTEANFRLRIFEDKLFVQDKVNNQICSADFVGLPPFSKNFTNDLTPFEKIVVYNGTCNLNFTWNYYCDYFRTKQECKFCNLTPAQDFYPEENISNARKNAAQVADVIHAAKKYHPDPKSILTRGTPADKQGLGGTVQILEELAERFPYSNQRERTKVLMTISPTKDINDVKLIYDLGLHSISYNFEVFDKGYWKAIVPGKDSFIGRDLWEESLIKAVEYYGPGRVFSAMIAGMEPRKTLIEGVNWCADRGIVPIVVPFSPETGSHFEGFRPPTYKWMMDTHLEAADIILKKLPFMGTEEYWKLDAPICAECFTGGFIYDVVKENAGLIDYHSGNELKKEKLISEKEESIS
;
A
#
# COMPACT_ATOMS: atom_id res chain seq x y z
N MET A 1 8.76 -9.46 5.44
CA MET A 1 9.34 -9.56 6.80
C MET A 1 9.05 -8.27 7.54
N LEU A 2 8.14 -8.30 8.51
CA LEU A 2 7.96 -7.18 9.41
C LEU A 2 9.20 -7.12 10.30
N VAL A 3 10.09 -6.24 9.94
CA VAL A 3 11.19 -5.89 10.83
C VAL A 3 10.56 -5.05 11.92
N ASN A 4 10.37 -5.61 13.11
CA ASN A 4 10.05 -4.83 14.27
C ASN A 4 11.18 -3.82 14.46
N GLY A 5 11.02 -2.62 13.95
CA GLY A 5 11.83 -1.42 14.06
C GLY A 5 13.34 -1.57 14.19
N LEU A 6 14.04 -0.66 13.62
CA LEU A 6 15.51 -0.58 13.61
C LEU A 6 15.96 0.57 14.49
N ARG A 7 17.01 0.38 15.28
CA ARG A 7 17.70 1.50 15.94
C ARG A 7 18.52 2.26 14.90
N LEU A 8 18.02 3.41 14.48
CA LEU A 8 18.54 4.18 13.33
C LEU A 8 19.49 5.31 13.73
N ASN A 9 19.54 5.69 15.00
CA ASN A 9 20.28 6.88 15.44
C ASN A 9 21.78 6.84 15.17
N GLU A 10 22.38 5.65 15.07
CA GLU A 10 23.81 5.49 14.73
C GLU A 10 24.04 5.52 13.21
N LEU A 11 23.06 5.15 12.41
CA LEU A 11 23.14 5.07 10.95
C LEU A 11 22.97 6.41 10.24
N ARG A 12 22.29 7.37 10.85
CA ARG A 12 22.01 8.66 10.22
C ARG A 12 23.27 9.41 9.77
N LYS A 13 24.35 9.32 10.55
CA LYS A 13 25.59 10.02 10.24
C LYS A 13 26.37 9.32 9.13
N ASP A 14 26.41 7.99 9.18
CA ASP A 14 27.20 7.20 8.22
C ASP A 14 26.54 7.12 6.84
N LEU A 15 25.21 7.18 6.77
CA LEU A 15 24.44 7.15 5.51
C LEU A 15 24.52 8.47 4.74
N THR A 16 24.54 9.61 5.44
CA THR A 16 24.70 10.92 4.79
C THR A 16 26.08 11.10 4.18
N ASP A 17 27.10 10.55 4.81
CA ASP A 17 28.50 10.76 4.42
C ASP A 17 28.96 9.78 3.31
N SER A 18 28.50 8.52 3.32
CA SER A 18 29.04 7.49 2.42
C SER A 18 28.33 7.35 1.08
N GLN A 19 27.06 7.72 0.96
CA GLN A 19 26.28 7.48 -0.28
C GLN A 19 25.71 8.74 -0.93
N GLY A 20 26.05 9.94 -0.44
CA GLY A 20 25.52 11.20 -0.97
C GLY A 20 24.00 11.31 -0.83
N TRP A 21 23.44 10.51 0.05
CA TRP A 21 22.02 10.41 0.30
C TRP A 21 21.63 11.46 1.34
N ASP A 22 20.94 12.47 0.90
CA ASP A 22 20.36 13.48 1.79
C ASP A 22 19.13 12.89 2.47
N ALA A 23 19.37 12.00 3.44
CA ALA A 23 18.33 11.33 4.21
C ALA A 23 17.43 12.31 4.99
N ALA A 24 17.90 13.54 5.21
CA ALA A 24 17.11 14.58 5.85
C ALA A 24 16.00 15.13 4.95
N LYS A 25 16.14 14.98 3.64
CA LYS A 25 15.18 15.50 2.66
C LYS A 25 14.21 14.47 2.11
N ALA A 26 14.51 13.18 2.27
CA ALA A 26 13.56 12.14 1.92
C ALA A 26 12.56 11.98 3.07
N GLN A 27 11.37 12.52 2.87
CA GLN A 27 10.17 12.32 3.67
C GLN A 27 10.36 11.43 4.91
N ASN A 28 10.55 12.08 6.06
CA ASN A 28 10.44 11.40 7.34
C ASN A 28 11.29 10.14 7.48
N PHE A 29 12.62 10.31 7.61
CA PHE A 29 13.46 9.23 8.13
C PHE A 29 13.78 8.09 7.15
N LEU A 30 15.00 7.97 6.70
CA LEU A 30 15.56 6.84 5.97
C LEU A 30 14.80 6.42 4.69
N PRO A 31 15.46 5.72 3.79
CA PRO A 31 14.76 4.99 2.76
C PRO A 31 13.69 4.16 3.45
N ALA A 32 12.45 4.38 3.07
CA ALA A 32 11.32 3.68 3.67
C ALA A 32 11.44 2.17 3.51
N GLU A 33 12.36 1.71 2.65
CA GLU A 33 12.46 0.33 2.21
C GLU A 33 13.89 -0.15 2.02
N LEU A 34 14.08 -1.44 2.32
CA LEU A 34 15.28 -2.20 2.00
C LEU A 34 14.95 -3.27 0.95
N LYS A 35 15.90 -3.52 0.11
CA LYS A 35 15.97 -4.69 -0.73
C LYS A 35 16.87 -5.73 -0.05
N LEU A 36 16.31 -6.85 0.32
CA LEU A 36 16.99 -8.00 0.88
C LEU A 36 17.40 -8.98 -0.24
N PRO A 37 18.21 -10.02 0.04
CA PRO A 37 18.46 -11.09 -0.92
C PRO A 37 17.16 -11.66 -1.49
N ASN A 38 17.25 -12.22 -2.71
CA ASN A 38 16.12 -12.80 -3.45
C ASN A 38 15.03 -11.78 -3.82
N GLU A 39 15.41 -10.52 -4.05
CA GLU A 39 14.49 -9.44 -4.47
C GLU A 39 13.35 -9.18 -3.48
N VAL A 40 13.55 -9.46 -2.19
CA VAL A 40 12.55 -9.22 -1.15
C VAL A 40 12.61 -7.76 -0.71
N PHE A 41 11.54 -7.01 -0.92
CA PHE A 41 11.41 -5.63 -0.44
C PHE A 41 10.75 -5.61 0.92
N VAL A 42 11.34 -4.87 1.87
CA VAL A 42 10.80 -4.72 3.23
C VAL A 42 10.72 -3.27 3.62
N GLN A 43 9.61 -2.87 4.20
CA GLN A 43 9.45 -1.54 4.77
C GLN A 43 10.20 -1.45 6.10
N ILE A 44 10.90 -0.33 6.30
CA ILE A 44 11.58 -0.02 7.55
C ILE A 44 10.65 0.78 8.45
N ARG A 45 10.58 0.38 9.71
CA ARG A 45 9.91 1.14 10.78
C ARG A 45 10.87 1.26 11.95
N GLU A 46 11.06 2.49 12.45
CA GLU A 46 11.89 2.73 13.64
C GLU A 46 11.14 2.29 14.91
N ASN A 47 11.80 1.46 15.74
CA ASN A 47 11.29 1.06 17.03
C ASN A 47 12.47 0.74 17.97
N THR A 48 12.51 1.36 19.14
CA THR A 48 13.56 1.17 20.13
C THR A 48 13.64 -0.26 20.65
N GLU A 49 12.55 -1.03 20.57
CA GLU A 49 12.44 -2.43 21.01
C GLU A 49 12.68 -3.44 19.87
N ALA A 50 13.18 -2.97 18.74
CA ALA A 50 13.41 -3.80 17.56
C ALA A 50 14.28 -5.02 17.81
N ASN A 51 13.91 -6.13 17.18
CA ASN A 51 14.71 -7.37 17.19
C ASN A 51 15.87 -7.32 16.19
N PHE A 52 15.85 -6.38 15.25
CA PHE A 52 16.84 -6.25 14.21
C PHE A 52 17.49 -4.88 14.23
N ARG A 53 18.70 -4.80 13.75
CA ARG A 53 19.49 -3.57 13.57
C ARG A 53 20.06 -3.52 12.18
N LEU A 54 20.20 -2.33 11.63
CA LEU A 54 21.01 -2.11 10.43
C LEU A 54 22.44 -1.75 10.84
N ARG A 55 23.40 -2.30 10.11
CA ARG A 55 24.82 -1.99 10.29
C ARG A 55 25.47 -1.81 8.92
N ILE A 56 26.33 -0.80 8.80
CA ILE A 56 27.24 -0.65 7.67
C ILE A 56 28.60 -1.19 8.08
N PHE A 57 29.12 -2.07 7.27
CA PHE A 57 30.46 -2.61 7.42
C PHE A 57 31.11 -2.72 6.04
N GLU A 58 32.29 -2.11 5.84
CA GLU A 58 32.99 -2.06 4.55
C GLU A 58 32.08 -1.61 3.39
N ASP A 59 31.36 -0.51 3.60
CA ASP A 59 30.39 0.08 2.64
C ASP A 59 29.21 -0.82 2.24
N LYS A 60 28.99 -1.91 2.98
CA LYS A 60 27.85 -2.81 2.78
C LYS A 60 26.90 -2.73 3.96
N LEU A 61 25.63 -2.75 3.65
CA LEU A 61 24.55 -2.74 4.63
C LEU A 61 24.17 -4.17 5.01
N PHE A 62 23.99 -4.40 6.32
CA PHE A 62 23.61 -5.71 6.88
C PHE A 62 22.46 -5.55 7.85
N VAL A 63 21.58 -6.54 7.86
CA VAL A 63 20.59 -6.76 8.93
C VAL A 63 21.21 -7.68 9.98
N GLN A 64 21.18 -7.26 11.23
CA GLN A 64 21.66 -8.02 12.38
C GLN A 64 20.55 -8.22 13.41
N ASP A 65 20.63 -9.29 14.18
CA ASP A 65 19.75 -9.52 15.32
C ASP A 65 20.20 -8.74 16.59
N LYS A 66 19.46 -8.88 17.69
CA LYS A 66 19.77 -8.24 18.99
C LYS A 66 21.13 -8.61 19.58
N VAL A 67 21.67 -9.78 19.24
CA VAL A 67 22.95 -10.30 19.73
C VAL A 67 24.07 -10.13 18.71
N ASN A 68 23.85 -9.29 17.70
CA ASN A 68 24.77 -8.91 16.61
C ASN A 68 25.13 -10.05 15.63
N ASN A 69 24.33 -11.12 15.54
CA ASN A 69 24.49 -12.06 14.44
C ASN A 69 24.03 -11.40 13.15
N GLN A 70 24.85 -11.51 12.10
CA GLN A 70 24.48 -11.06 10.77
C GLN A 70 23.45 -12.02 10.19
N ILE A 71 22.28 -11.49 9.83
CA ILE A 71 21.16 -12.25 9.24
C ILE A 71 21.31 -12.29 7.71
N CYS A 72 21.42 -11.14 7.08
CA CYS A 72 21.61 -11.03 5.64
C CYS A 72 22.23 -9.67 5.27
N SER A 73 22.69 -9.55 4.03
CA SER A 73 22.97 -8.25 3.41
C SER A 73 21.66 -7.53 3.08
N ALA A 74 21.73 -6.23 2.89
CA ALA A 74 20.62 -5.42 2.43
C ALA A 74 21.14 -4.27 1.57
N ASP A 75 20.28 -3.78 0.68
CA ASP A 75 20.51 -2.57 -0.08
C ASP A 75 19.38 -1.58 0.19
N PHE A 76 19.66 -0.28 0.15
CA PHE A 76 18.61 0.71 0.16
C PHE A 76 17.93 0.75 -1.21
N VAL A 77 16.60 0.82 -1.19
CA VAL A 77 15.85 1.07 -2.42
C VAL A 77 16.04 2.54 -2.79
N GLY A 78 16.74 2.78 -3.89
CA GLY A 78 17.01 4.13 -4.39
C GLY A 78 15.72 4.81 -4.86
N LEU A 79 15.68 6.13 -4.74
CA LEU A 79 14.61 6.91 -5.33
C LEU A 79 14.67 6.85 -6.87
N PRO A 80 13.53 6.82 -7.57
CA PRO A 80 13.54 6.83 -9.03
C PRO A 80 14.17 8.13 -9.57
N PRO A 81 14.82 8.10 -10.77
CA PRO A 81 15.53 9.26 -11.31
C PRO A 81 14.69 10.55 -11.41
N PHE A 82 13.37 10.42 -11.61
CA PHE A 82 12.47 11.57 -11.68
C PHE A 82 12.05 12.13 -10.32
N SER A 83 12.44 11.53 -9.20
CA SER A 83 12.05 11.98 -7.85
C SER A 83 12.44 13.43 -7.54
N LYS A 84 13.51 13.92 -8.15
CA LYS A 84 14.00 15.30 -7.96
C LYS A 84 13.35 16.31 -8.92
N ASN A 85 12.38 15.91 -9.71
CA ASN A 85 11.67 16.81 -10.62
C ASN A 85 10.65 17.69 -9.84
N PHE A 86 10.08 18.62 -10.58
CA PHE A 86 9.08 19.56 -10.11
C PHE A 86 7.81 19.42 -10.96
N THR A 87 6.67 19.71 -10.36
CA THR A 87 5.42 19.89 -11.08
C THR A 87 5.45 21.17 -11.92
N ASN A 88 4.46 21.35 -12.80
CA ASN A 88 4.36 22.56 -13.61
C ASN A 88 4.22 23.85 -12.80
N ASP A 89 3.69 23.76 -11.58
CA ASP A 89 3.62 24.87 -10.60
C ASP A 89 4.85 24.99 -9.70
N LEU A 90 5.96 24.33 -10.08
CA LEU A 90 7.25 24.31 -9.38
C LEU A 90 7.23 23.68 -7.98
N THR A 91 6.24 22.87 -7.66
CA THR A 91 6.24 22.09 -6.42
C THR A 91 7.15 20.86 -6.56
N PRO A 92 8.12 20.63 -5.66
CA PRO A 92 8.96 19.44 -5.70
C PRO A 92 8.14 18.15 -5.62
N PHE A 93 8.48 17.14 -6.41
CA PHE A 93 7.77 15.86 -6.41
C PHE A 93 7.77 15.17 -5.04
N GLU A 94 8.85 15.34 -4.28
CA GLU A 94 8.96 14.84 -2.90
C GLU A 94 7.87 15.38 -1.94
N LYS A 95 7.26 16.53 -2.29
CA LYS A 95 6.12 17.10 -1.55
C LYS A 95 4.77 16.53 -2.02
N ILE A 96 4.75 15.78 -3.11
CA ILE A 96 3.52 15.29 -3.74
C ILE A 96 3.36 13.78 -3.56
N VAL A 97 4.44 13.01 -3.71
CA VAL A 97 4.41 11.55 -3.79
C VAL A 97 5.40 10.88 -2.85
N VAL A 98 5.02 9.73 -2.32
CA VAL A 98 5.92 8.79 -1.64
C VAL A 98 6.15 7.62 -2.59
N TYR A 99 7.41 7.26 -2.79
CA TYR A 99 7.79 6.15 -3.63
C TYR A 99 7.87 4.87 -2.80
N ASN A 100 7.27 3.77 -3.29
CA ASN A 100 7.44 2.45 -2.72
C ASN A 100 8.01 1.52 -3.79
N GLY A 101 9.18 0.96 -3.50
CA GLY A 101 9.94 0.18 -4.48
C GLY A 101 10.26 1.00 -5.73
N THR A 102 10.21 0.36 -6.88
CA THR A 102 10.61 0.97 -8.15
C THR A 102 9.46 1.50 -9.00
N CYS A 103 8.22 1.10 -8.71
CA CYS A 103 7.08 1.36 -9.60
C CYS A 103 5.78 1.80 -8.90
N ASN A 104 5.69 1.78 -7.59
CA ASN A 104 4.51 2.26 -6.87
C ASN A 104 4.67 3.73 -6.45
N LEU A 105 3.66 4.51 -6.76
CA LEU A 105 3.52 5.92 -6.40
C LEU A 105 2.39 6.06 -5.39
N ASN A 106 2.71 6.50 -4.17
CA ASN A 106 1.70 6.69 -3.13
C ASN A 106 1.42 8.17 -2.90
N PHE A 107 0.19 8.57 -3.08
CA PHE A 107 -0.27 9.93 -2.90
C PHE A 107 -1.26 9.99 -1.74
N THR A 108 -0.92 10.67 -0.67
CA THR A 108 -1.92 11.14 0.28
C THR A 108 -2.31 12.55 -0.15
N TRP A 109 -3.37 12.68 -0.95
CA TRP A 109 -3.69 13.94 -1.58
C TRP A 109 -4.52 14.89 -0.70
N ASN A 110 -5.07 14.39 0.41
CA ASN A 110 -5.64 15.20 1.48
C ASN A 110 -5.43 14.52 2.84
N TYR A 111 -4.62 15.14 3.69
CA TYR A 111 -4.33 14.67 5.05
C TYR A 111 -5.44 15.03 6.06
N TYR A 112 -6.33 15.96 5.73
CA TYR A 112 -7.41 16.32 6.64
C TYR A 112 -8.56 15.31 6.54
N CYS A 113 -8.92 14.76 7.70
CA CYS A 113 -10.03 13.82 7.83
C CYS A 113 -11.07 14.39 8.81
N ASP A 114 -12.32 14.46 8.38
CA ASP A 114 -13.41 15.04 9.19
C ASP A 114 -13.70 14.22 10.46
N TYR A 115 -13.33 12.94 10.46
CA TYR A 115 -13.46 12.10 11.65
C TYR A 115 -12.59 12.61 12.82
N PHE A 116 -11.42 13.21 12.55
CA PHE A 116 -10.61 13.86 13.59
C PHE A 116 -11.32 15.11 14.14
N ARG A 117 -11.90 15.92 13.27
CA ARG A 117 -12.64 17.12 13.69
C ARG A 117 -13.83 16.77 14.60
N THR A 118 -14.48 15.65 14.35
CA THR A 118 -15.64 15.16 15.12
C THR A 118 -15.27 14.21 16.27
N LYS A 119 -13.96 13.97 16.51
CA LYS A 119 -13.45 13.02 17.53
C LYS A 119 -13.96 11.60 17.35
N GLN A 120 -14.13 11.20 16.10
CA GLN A 120 -14.56 9.86 15.68
C GLN A 120 -13.55 9.22 14.71
N GLU A 121 -12.29 9.61 14.83
CA GLU A 121 -11.19 9.06 14.04
C GLU A 121 -11.02 7.56 14.29
N CYS A 122 -10.50 6.87 13.26
CA CYS A 122 -10.05 5.50 13.39
C CYS A 122 -8.95 5.42 14.44
N LYS A 123 -9.06 4.53 15.42
CA LYS A 123 -8.20 4.51 16.61
C LYS A 123 -6.72 4.22 16.33
N PHE A 124 -6.42 3.59 15.21
CA PHE A 124 -5.07 3.32 14.74
C PHE A 124 -4.46 4.43 13.86
N CYS A 125 -5.28 5.39 13.41
CA CYS A 125 -4.89 6.35 12.39
C CYS A 125 -4.28 7.62 13.00
N ASN A 126 -3.18 8.09 12.41
CA ASN A 126 -2.55 9.36 12.77
C ASN A 126 -2.53 10.36 11.61
N LEU A 127 -3.33 10.15 10.57
CA LEU A 127 -3.26 10.90 9.31
C LEU A 127 -3.24 12.42 9.51
N THR A 128 -4.13 12.97 10.33
CA THR A 128 -4.16 14.39 10.63
C THR A 128 -3.10 14.80 11.66
N PRO A 129 -2.95 14.12 12.81
CA PRO A 129 -1.89 14.43 13.78
C PRO A 129 -0.48 14.35 13.22
N ALA A 130 -0.23 13.50 12.23
CA ALA A 130 1.09 13.38 11.61
C ALA A 130 1.62 14.72 11.06
N GLN A 131 0.73 15.64 10.69
CA GLN A 131 1.12 16.97 10.21
C GLN A 131 1.76 17.82 11.34
N ASP A 132 1.43 17.55 12.59
CA ASP A 132 1.92 18.27 13.75
C ASP A 132 3.24 17.72 14.31
N PHE A 133 3.56 16.44 14.01
CA PHE A 133 4.74 15.77 14.55
C PHE A 133 5.99 15.86 13.69
N TYR A 134 5.84 16.18 12.41
CA TYR A 134 6.96 16.25 11.50
C TYR A 134 7.33 17.67 11.15
N PRO A 135 8.61 18.03 11.01
CA PRO A 135 9.02 19.35 10.55
C PRO A 135 8.41 19.69 9.19
N GLU A 136 7.97 20.93 8.99
CA GLU A 136 7.32 21.38 7.74
C GLU A 136 8.11 21.06 6.49
N GLU A 137 9.43 21.12 6.55
CA GLU A 137 10.34 20.80 5.47
C GLU A 137 10.28 19.32 5.03
N ASN A 138 9.85 18.43 5.95
CA ASN A 138 9.78 16.99 5.73
C ASN A 138 8.35 16.48 5.48
N ILE A 139 7.36 17.36 5.53
CA ILE A 139 5.96 16.98 5.33
C ILE A 139 5.59 17.13 3.87
N SER A 140 4.95 16.10 3.33
CA SER A 140 4.22 16.18 2.07
C SER A 140 3.13 17.25 2.17
N ASN A 141 2.87 17.99 1.09
CA ASN A 141 1.81 18.99 1.08
C ASN A 141 0.50 18.39 1.60
N ALA A 142 -0.10 19.02 2.60
CA ALA A 142 -1.31 18.53 3.26
C ALA A 142 -2.51 18.40 2.29
N ARG A 143 -2.50 19.20 1.23
CA ARG A 143 -3.44 19.07 0.10
C ARG A 143 -2.67 19.17 -1.21
N LYS A 144 -3.01 18.30 -2.14
CA LYS A 144 -2.47 18.27 -3.49
C LYS A 144 -3.59 18.55 -4.49
N ASN A 145 -3.28 19.20 -5.58
CA ASN A 145 -4.25 19.38 -6.65
C ASN A 145 -4.11 18.26 -7.72
N ALA A 146 -5.10 18.17 -8.59
CA ALA A 146 -5.16 17.15 -9.63
C ALA A 146 -3.98 17.22 -10.61
N ALA A 147 -3.59 18.44 -11.02
CA ALA A 147 -2.48 18.64 -11.94
C ALA A 147 -1.14 18.17 -11.36
N GLN A 148 -0.88 18.41 -10.06
CA GLN A 148 0.33 17.94 -9.40
C GLN A 148 0.43 16.41 -9.41
N VAL A 149 -0.67 15.70 -9.11
CA VAL A 149 -0.72 14.22 -9.17
C VAL A 149 -0.45 13.73 -10.59
N ALA A 150 -1.10 14.35 -11.57
CA ALA A 150 -0.93 13.98 -12.97
C ALA A 150 0.48 14.27 -13.51
N ASP A 151 1.14 15.36 -13.08
CA ASP A 151 2.53 15.68 -13.45
C ASP A 151 3.49 14.58 -12.98
N VAL A 152 3.34 14.08 -11.73
CA VAL A 152 4.17 12.99 -11.20
C VAL A 152 3.94 11.70 -11.99
N ILE A 153 2.68 11.32 -12.25
CA ILE A 153 2.36 10.10 -13.02
C ILE A 153 2.92 10.22 -14.44
N HIS A 154 2.82 11.39 -15.07
CA HIS A 154 3.38 11.63 -16.39
C HIS A 154 4.90 11.44 -16.41
N ALA A 155 5.60 11.98 -15.42
CA ALA A 155 7.04 11.79 -15.30
C ALA A 155 7.39 10.31 -15.08
N ALA A 156 6.66 9.61 -14.23
CA ALA A 156 6.88 8.20 -13.95
C ALA A 156 6.72 7.33 -15.20
N LYS A 157 5.72 7.61 -16.06
CA LYS A 157 5.48 6.87 -17.32
C LYS A 157 6.66 6.94 -18.31
N LYS A 158 7.56 7.90 -18.18
CA LYS A 158 8.78 7.98 -19.00
C LYS A 158 9.83 6.95 -18.60
N TYR A 159 9.80 6.48 -17.36
CA TYR A 159 10.76 5.52 -16.79
C TYR A 159 10.18 4.12 -16.64
N HIS A 160 8.87 4.04 -16.39
CA HIS A 160 8.16 2.77 -16.28
C HIS A 160 6.88 2.83 -17.12
N PRO A 161 6.67 1.93 -18.07
CA PRO A 161 5.54 2.02 -19.01
C PRO A 161 4.17 1.93 -18.30
N ASP A 162 4.11 1.27 -17.15
CA ASP A 162 2.88 1.06 -16.37
C ASP A 162 3.13 1.32 -14.87
N PRO A 163 3.37 2.58 -14.45
CA PRO A 163 3.55 2.89 -13.04
C PRO A 163 2.23 2.67 -12.30
N LYS A 164 2.31 2.03 -11.14
CA LYS A 164 1.15 1.79 -10.28
C LYS A 164 1.00 2.97 -9.31
N SER A 165 -0.23 3.39 -9.07
CA SER A 165 -0.48 4.55 -8.22
C SER A 165 -1.54 4.23 -7.17
N ILE A 166 -1.28 4.63 -5.93
CA ILE A 166 -2.24 4.53 -4.84
C ILE A 166 -2.56 5.95 -4.39
N LEU A 167 -3.82 6.33 -4.48
CA LEU A 167 -4.31 7.61 -4.01
C LEU A 167 -5.12 7.40 -2.74
N THR A 168 -4.69 7.99 -1.64
CA THR A 168 -5.39 7.95 -0.36
C THR A 168 -5.77 9.34 0.11
N ARG A 169 -6.80 9.43 0.97
CA ARG A 169 -7.19 10.68 1.61
C ARG A 169 -7.89 10.46 2.93
N GLY A 170 -7.92 11.50 3.76
CA GLY A 170 -8.89 11.59 4.84
C GLY A 170 -10.31 11.76 4.31
N THR A 171 -11.30 11.35 5.07
CA THR A 171 -12.72 11.55 4.72
C THR A 171 -13.04 13.04 4.76
N PRO A 172 -13.55 13.64 3.64
CA PRO A 172 -13.85 15.06 3.59
C PRO A 172 -15.16 15.40 4.30
N ALA A 173 -15.28 16.67 4.70
CA ALA A 173 -16.48 17.22 5.31
C ALA A 173 -17.56 17.63 4.30
N ASP A 174 -17.29 17.57 3.01
CA ASP A 174 -18.24 17.98 1.98
C ASP A 174 -19.47 17.05 1.95
N LYS A 175 -20.62 17.61 1.64
CA LYS A 175 -21.91 16.88 1.67
C LYS A 175 -21.95 15.69 0.74
N GLN A 176 -21.21 15.73 -0.35
CA GLN A 176 -21.13 14.67 -1.34
C GLN A 176 -20.10 13.59 -0.99
N GLY A 177 -19.16 13.89 -0.08
CA GLY A 177 -18.08 12.95 0.28
C GLY A 177 -17.05 12.74 -0.83
N LEU A 178 -17.14 13.43 -1.95
CA LEU A 178 -16.25 13.24 -3.10
C LEU A 178 -14.96 14.06 -3.03
N GLY A 179 -14.94 15.19 -2.29
CA GLY A 179 -13.75 15.93 -1.87
C GLY A 179 -12.61 16.04 -2.88
N GLY A 180 -12.85 16.54 -4.07
CA GLY A 180 -11.85 16.67 -5.14
C GLY A 180 -11.53 15.39 -5.90
N THR A 181 -12.16 14.25 -5.55
CA THR A 181 -12.00 12.98 -6.28
C THR A 181 -12.34 13.14 -7.75
N VAL A 182 -13.48 13.81 -8.03
CA VAL A 182 -13.95 14.07 -9.40
C VAL A 182 -12.89 14.83 -10.20
N GLN A 183 -12.35 15.93 -9.64
CA GLN A 183 -11.35 16.76 -10.31
C GLN A 183 -10.06 15.98 -10.64
N ILE A 184 -9.62 15.11 -9.73
CA ILE A 184 -8.45 14.26 -10.00
C ILE A 184 -8.72 13.28 -11.12
N LEU A 185 -9.90 12.66 -11.16
CA LEU A 185 -10.24 11.68 -12.18
C LEU A 185 -10.43 12.32 -13.54
N GLU A 186 -11.06 13.50 -13.61
CA GLU A 186 -11.19 14.30 -14.84
C GLU A 186 -9.81 14.68 -15.39
N GLU A 187 -8.90 15.19 -14.57
CA GLU A 187 -7.53 15.53 -14.97
C GLU A 187 -6.77 14.31 -15.48
N LEU A 188 -6.89 13.16 -14.80
CA LEU A 188 -6.23 11.93 -15.23
C LEU A 188 -6.81 11.40 -16.55
N ALA A 189 -8.12 11.48 -16.75
CA ALA A 189 -8.77 11.06 -17.99
C ALA A 189 -8.39 11.97 -19.18
N GLU A 190 -8.25 13.27 -18.94
CA GLU A 190 -7.80 14.23 -19.95
C GLU A 190 -6.34 13.99 -20.35
N ARG A 191 -5.45 13.83 -19.39
CA ARG A 191 -4.00 13.64 -19.65
C ARG A 191 -3.63 12.25 -20.14
N PHE A 192 -4.39 11.24 -19.77
CA PHE A 192 -4.14 9.85 -20.09
C PHE A 192 -5.39 9.20 -20.66
N PRO A 193 -5.79 9.57 -21.89
CA PRO A 193 -6.98 9.02 -22.51
C PRO A 193 -6.89 7.50 -22.67
N TYR A 194 -8.02 6.83 -22.56
CA TYR A 194 -8.15 5.38 -22.63
C TYR A 194 -9.38 4.99 -23.45
N SER A 195 -9.34 3.82 -24.07
CA SER A 195 -10.47 3.28 -24.84
C SER A 195 -11.23 2.17 -24.10
N ASN A 196 -10.60 1.56 -23.11
CA ASN A 196 -11.20 0.48 -22.31
C ASN A 196 -10.61 0.44 -20.90
N GLN A 197 -11.20 -0.41 -20.05
CA GLN A 197 -10.80 -0.53 -18.65
C GLN A 197 -9.32 -0.89 -18.42
N ARG A 198 -8.71 -1.72 -19.27
CA ARG A 198 -7.30 -2.14 -19.13
C ARG A 198 -6.33 -1.02 -19.47
N GLU A 199 -6.74 -0.08 -20.32
CA GLU A 199 -5.90 1.06 -20.73
C GLU A 199 -5.95 2.22 -19.72
N ARG A 200 -6.90 2.22 -18.80
CA ARG A 200 -6.96 3.24 -17.73
C ARG A 200 -5.65 3.29 -16.97
N THR A 201 -5.23 4.48 -16.59
CA THR A 201 -4.06 4.65 -15.72
C THR A 201 -4.26 3.83 -14.45
N LYS A 202 -3.26 3.00 -14.07
CA LYS A 202 -3.33 2.07 -12.95
C LYS A 202 -3.34 2.81 -11.61
N VAL A 203 -4.49 3.35 -11.27
CA VAL A 203 -4.76 4.05 -10.01
C VAL A 203 -5.68 3.21 -9.15
N LEU A 204 -5.23 2.88 -7.95
CA LEU A 204 -6.05 2.38 -6.85
C LEU A 204 -6.40 3.55 -5.95
N MET A 205 -7.66 3.92 -5.87
CA MET A 205 -8.10 4.98 -4.98
C MET A 205 -8.69 4.40 -3.70
N THR A 206 -8.09 4.76 -2.56
CA THR A 206 -8.55 4.36 -1.22
C THR A 206 -9.31 5.51 -0.59
N ILE A 207 -10.63 5.38 -0.51
CA ILE A 207 -11.56 6.39 -0.01
C ILE A 207 -12.67 5.75 0.83
N SER A 208 -13.46 6.57 1.50
CA SER A 208 -14.75 6.13 2.09
C SER A 208 -15.83 6.12 1.01
N PRO A 209 -16.80 5.20 1.07
CA PRO A 209 -18.05 5.35 0.33
C PRO A 209 -18.73 6.68 0.70
N THR A 210 -19.59 7.15 -0.16
CA THR A 210 -20.51 8.26 0.13
C THR A 210 -21.85 7.75 0.60
N LYS A 211 -22.75 8.66 0.98
CA LYS A 211 -24.13 8.28 1.33
C LYS A 211 -25.01 7.98 0.11
N ASP A 212 -24.56 8.36 -1.08
CA ASP A 212 -25.22 8.03 -2.33
C ASP A 212 -24.50 6.86 -3.02
N ILE A 213 -25.15 5.73 -3.06
CA ILE A 213 -24.61 4.52 -3.71
C ILE A 213 -24.31 4.72 -5.21
N ASN A 214 -24.97 5.69 -5.86
CA ASN A 214 -24.75 6.00 -7.28
C ASN A 214 -23.36 6.62 -7.53
N ASP A 215 -22.74 7.18 -6.52
CA ASP A 215 -21.39 7.74 -6.63
C ASP A 215 -20.34 6.67 -6.97
N VAL A 216 -20.61 5.40 -6.66
CA VAL A 216 -19.75 4.28 -7.10
C VAL A 216 -19.69 4.22 -8.64
N LYS A 217 -20.86 4.38 -9.30
CA LYS A 217 -20.94 4.43 -10.76
C LYS A 217 -20.29 5.69 -11.32
N LEU A 218 -20.53 6.84 -10.71
CA LEU A 218 -19.94 8.11 -11.13
C LEU A 218 -18.41 8.02 -11.14
N ILE A 219 -17.80 7.53 -10.07
CA ILE A 219 -16.34 7.37 -9.96
C ILE A 219 -15.81 6.39 -11.03
N TYR A 220 -16.53 5.30 -11.28
CA TYR A 220 -16.20 4.36 -12.35
C TYR A 220 -16.26 5.01 -13.75
N ASP A 221 -17.32 5.75 -14.03
CA ASP A 221 -17.52 6.43 -15.33
C ASP A 221 -16.46 7.52 -15.59
N LEU A 222 -15.97 8.17 -14.53
CA LEU A 222 -14.84 9.11 -14.58
C LEU A 222 -13.47 8.45 -14.85
N GLY A 223 -13.43 7.14 -15.01
CA GLY A 223 -12.23 6.45 -15.47
C GLY A 223 -11.32 5.90 -14.39
N LEU A 224 -11.75 5.83 -13.13
CA LEU A 224 -10.95 5.17 -12.11
C LEU A 224 -10.71 3.70 -12.46
N HIS A 225 -9.45 3.25 -12.36
CA HIS A 225 -9.07 1.87 -12.66
C HIS A 225 -9.52 0.89 -11.56
N SER A 226 -9.25 1.21 -10.31
CA SER A 226 -9.55 0.35 -9.15
C SER A 226 -9.91 1.16 -7.92
N ILE A 227 -10.77 0.61 -7.07
CA ILE A 227 -11.24 1.28 -5.87
C ILE A 227 -11.05 0.42 -4.63
N SER A 228 -10.77 1.05 -3.49
CA SER A 228 -10.70 0.41 -2.19
C SER A 228 -11.59 1.13 -1.18
N TYR A 229 -12.54 0.39 -0.61
CA TYR A 229 -13.31 0.78 0.56
C TYR A 229 -12.91 -0.11 1.73
N ASN A 230 -11.98 0.36 2.54
CA ASN A 230 -11.35 -0.47 3.57
C ASN A 230 -12.28 -0.75 4.75
N PHE A 231 -12.46 -2.00 5.09
CA PHE A 231 -13.12 -2.40 6.33
C PHE A 231 -12.28 -2.02 7.55
N GLU A 232 -10.98 -2.18 7.50
CA GLU A 232 -10.02 -2.09 8.60
C GLU A 232 -10.17 -3.24 9.62
N VAL A 233 -11.39 -3.51 10.08
CA VAL A 233 -11.78 -4.65 10.91
C VAL A 233 -13.10 -5.23 10.42
N PHE A 234 -13.30 -6.52 10.50
CA PHE A 234 -14.50 -7.17 9.96
C PHE A 234 -15.59 -7.41 11.00
N ASP A 235 -15.24 -7.74 12.23
CA ASP A 235 -16.22 -7.92 13.31
C ASP A 235 -17.00 -6.64 13.57
N LYS A 236 -18.33 -6.72 13.63
CA LYS A 236 -19.22 -5.56 13.79
C LYS A 236 -19.02 -4.82 15.12
N GLY A 237 -18.67 -5.52 16.19
CA GLY A 237 -18.39 -4.90 17.49
C GLY A 237 -17.08 -4.14 17.49
N TYR A 238 -16.02 -4.75 16.94
CA TYR A 238 -14.72 -4.08 16.75
C TYR A 238 -14.82 -2.94 15.73
N TRP A 239 -15.61 -3.08 14.65
CA TRP A 239 -15.88 -2.00 13.71
C TRP A 239 -16.34 -0.74 14.41
N LYS A 240 -17.40 -0.85 15.21
CA LYS A 240 -17.98 0.28 15.93
C LYS A 240 -16.99 0.90 16.93
N ALA A 241 -16.17 0.08 17.59
CA ALA A 241 -15.21 0.54 18.59
C ALA A 241 -13.95 1.19 17.96
N ILE A 242 -13.43 0.62 16.86
CA ILE A 242 -12.15 0.99 16.29
C ILE A 242 -12.29 2.05 15.19
N VAL A 243 -13.37 2.02 14.42
CA VAL A 243 -13.61 2.96 13.31
C VAL A 243 -14.95 3.70 13.46
N PRO A 244 -15.18 4.37 14.60
CA PRO A 244 -16.50 4.93 14.96
C PRO A 244 -17.01 5.94 13.94
N GLY A 245 -16.16 6.69 13.27
CA GLY A 245 -16.58 7.62 12.23
C GLY A 245 -17.11 6.90 10.98
N LYS A 246 -16.52 5.78 10.59
CA LYS A 246 -17.05 4.98 9.48
C LYS A 246 -18.45 4.43 9.83
N ASP A 247 -18.63 3.97 11.08
CA ASP A 247 -19.89 3.45 11.58
C ASP A 247 -20.99 4.53 11.61
N SER A 248 -20.71 5.68 12.22
CA SER A 248 -21.71 6.72 12.47
C SER A 248 -22.06 7.57 11.23
N PHE A 249 -21.09 7.81 10.33
CA PHE A 249 -21.32 8.69 9.17
C PHE A 249 -21.84 7.95 7.95
N ILE A 250 -21.38 6.72 7.72
CA ILE A 250 -21.74 5.90 6.56
C ILE A 250 -22.58 4.71 6.99
N GLY A 251 -22.12 3.99 8.02
CA GLY A 251 -22.72 2.75 8.48
C GLY A 251 -22.19 1.51 7.76
N ARG A 252 -22.20 0.40 8.49
CA ARG A 252 -21.66 -0.87 8.00
C ARG A 252 -22.38 -1.41 6.78
N ASP A 253 -23.69 -1.34 6.76
CA ASP A 253 -24.52 -1.93 5.70
C ASP A 253 -24.28 -1.22 4.35
N LEU A 254 -24.25 0.11 4.35
CA LEU A 254 -23.95 0.88 3.14
C LEU A 254 -22.49 0.68 2.70
N TRP A 255 -21.57 0.45 3.64
CA TRP A 255 -20.19 0.11 3.32
C TRP A 255 -20.07 -1.21 2.55
N GLU A 256 -20.77 -2.25 3.04
CA GLU A 256 -20.86 -3.55 2.39
C GLU A 256 -21.54 -3.46 1.02
N GLU A 257 -22.67 -2.75 0.93
CA GLU A 257 -23.38 -2.52 -0.32
C GLU A 257 -22.51 -1.80 -1.36
N SER A 258 -21.76 -0.78 -0.94
CA SER A 258 -20.85 -0.03 -1.81
C SER A 258 -19.72 -0.92 -2.37
N LEU A 259 -19.17 -1.82 -1.58
CA LEU A 259 -18.18 -2.80 -2.03
C LEU A 259 -18.78 -3.76 -3.08
N ILE A 260 -19.97 -4.29 -2.81
CA ILE A 260 -20.67 -5.20 -3.73
C ILE A 260 -21.00 -4.45 -5.04
N LYS A 261 -21.53 -3.23 -4.91
CA LYS A 261 -21.85 -2.39 -6.07
C LYS A 261 -20.63 -2.02 -6.90
N ALA A 262 -19.49 -1.81 -6.26
CA ALA A 262 -18.24 -1.58 -6.96
C ALA A 262 -17.83 -2.78 -7.83
N VAL A 263 -17.99 -4.02 -7.33
CA VAL A 263 -17.67 -5.21 -8.14
C VAL A 263 -18.55 -5.32 -9.40
N GLU A 264 -19.81 -4.88 -9.34
CA GLU A 264 -20.70 -4.87 -10.53
C GLU A 264 -20.13 -3.99 -11.66
N TYR A 265 -19.46 -2.88 -11.35
CA TYR A 265 -18.89 -1.96 -12.35
C TYR A 265 -17.45 -2.29 -12.70
N TYR A 266 -16.61 -2.48 -11.69
CA TYR A 266 -15.16 -2.67 -11.88
C TYR A 266 -14.80 -4.11 -12.29
N GLY A 267 -15.64 -5.08 -11.94
CA GLY A 267 -15.34 -6.49 -12.06
C GLY A 267 -14.45 -7.02 -10.92
N PRO A 268 -14.36 -8.35 -10.78
CA PRO A 268 -13.47 -9.01 -9.82
C PRO A 268 -12.00 -8.60 -10.03
N GLY A 269 -11.26 -8.46 -8.92
CA GLY A 269 -9.83 -8.13 -8.97
C GLY A 269 -9.50 -6.64 -9.03
N ARG A 270 -10.50 -5.74 -9.12
CA ARG A 270 -10.30 -4.28 -9.14
C ARG A 270 -10.98 -3.54 -8.01
N VAL A 271 -11.66 -4.26 -7.14
CA VAL A 271 -12.24 -3.75 -5.88
C VAL A 271 -11.47 -4.35 -4.73
N PHE A 272 -11.03 -3.51 -3.81
CA PHE A 272 -10.15 -3.88 -2.70
C PHE A 272 -10.78 -3.50 -1.36
N SER A 273 -10.39 -4.23 -0.31
CA SER A 273 -10.68 -3.85 1.06
C SER A 273 -9.54 -4.27 1.99
N ALA A 274 -8.90 -3.29 2.62
CA ALA A 274 -7.88 -3.57 3.61
C ALA A 274 -8.51 -3.91 4.97
N MET A 275 -7.87 -4.87 5.64
CA MET A 275 -8.14 -5.28 7.01
C MET A 275 -6.83 -5.32 7.79
N ILE A 276 -6.84 -4.76 9.01
CA ILE A 276 -5.64 -4.61 9.83
C ILE A 276 -5.55 -5.79 10.79
N ALA A 277 -4.62 -6.67 10.49
CA ALA A 277 -4.39 -7.89 11.27
C ALA A 277 -3.82 -7.57 12.66
N GLY A 278 -4.45 -8.14 13.69
CA GLY A 278 -4.10 -7.91 15.10
C GLY A 278 -5.01 -6.93 15.83
N MET A 279 -6.00 -6.33 15.16
CA MET A 279 -7.00 -5.45 15.78
C MET A 279 -8.29 -6.16 16.18
N GLU A 280 -8.48 -7.35 15.66
CA GLU A 280 -9.63 -8.21 15.96
C GLU A 280 -9.15 -9.67 16.10
N PRO A 281 -9.99 -10.59 16.61
CA PRO A 281 -9.65 -12.00 16.65
C PRO A 281 -9.35 -12.53 15.23
N ARG A 282 -8.33 -13.39 15.10
CA ARG A 282 -7.94 -13.99 13.82
C ARG A 282 -9.12 -14.63 13.08
N LYS A 283 -10.02 -15.27 13.82
CA LYS A 283 -11.21 -15.93 13.25
C LYS A 283 -12.07 -14.93 12.47
N THR A 284 -12.39 -13.78 13.05
CA THR A 284 -13.23 -12.76 12.40
C THR A 284 -12.52 -12.08 11.24
N LEU A 285 -11.21 -11.86 11.34
CA LEU A 285 -10.38 -11.39 10.23
C LEU A 285 -10.47 -12.36 9.04
N ILE A 286 -10.33 -13.67 9.27
CA ILE A 286 -10.43 -14.70 8.22
C ILE A 286 -11.86 -14.79 7.67
N GLU A 287 -12.88 -14.61 8.47
CA GLU A 287 -14.27 -14.46 8.00
C GLU A 287 -14.41 -13.27 7.05
N GLY A 288 -13.72 -12.14 7.35
CA GLY A 288 -13.66 -10.97 6.48
C GLY A 288 -12.95 -11.24 5.15
N VAL A 289 -11.83 -11.96 5.18
CA VAL A 289 -11.12 -12.41 3.96
C VAL A 289 -12.05 -13.27 3.10
N ASN A 290 -12.74 -14.23 3.71
CA ASN A 290 -13.72 -15.08 3.02
C ASN A 290 -14.85 -14.27 2.41
N TRP A 291 -15.44 -13.33 3.18
CA TRP A 291 -16.53 -12.48 2.74
C TRP A 291 -16.16 -11.64 1.51
N CYS A 292 -14.96 -11.04 1.52
CA CYS A 292 -14.44 -10.30 0.39
C CYS A 292 -14.23 -11.20 -0.84
N ALA A 293 -13.49 -12.29 -0.67
CA ALA A 293 -13.13 -13.17 -1.76
C ALA A 293 -14.35 -13.84 -2.43
N ASP A 294 -15.38 -14.21 -1.66
CA ASP A 294 -16.66 -14.75 -2.19
C ASP A 294 -17.38 -13.78 -3.13
N ARG A 295 -17.06 -12.48 -3.02
CA ARG A 295 -17.71 -11.40 -3.79
C ARG A 295 -16.83 -10.80 -4.88
N GLY A 296 -15.66 -11.39 -5.15
CA GLY A 296 -14.73 -10.85 -6.14
C GLY A 296 -13.92 -9.64 -5.65
N ILE A 297 -14.00 -9.32 -4.35
CA ILE A 297 -13.26 -8.24 -3.70
C ILE A 297 -11.91 -8.79 -3.26
N VAL A 298 -10.83 -8.10 -3.59
CA VAL A 298 -9.47 -8.50 -3.20
C VAL A 298 -9.19 -8.02 -1.76
N PRO A 299 -9.04 -8.94 -0.80
CA PRO A 299 -8.69 -8.56 0.57
C PRO A 299 -7.21 -8.18 0.66
N ILE A 300 -6.90 -7.07 1.36
CA ILE A 300 -5.56 -6.66 1.72
C ILE A 300 -5.39 -6.89 3.22
N VAL A 301 -4.59 -7.86 3.62
CA VAL A 301 -4.34 -8.16 5.04
C VAL A 301 -3.02 -7.52 5.44
N VAL A 302 -3.10 -6.38 6.15
CA VAL A 302 -1.93 -5.64 6.59
C VAL A 302 -1.71 -5.83 8.10
N PRO A 303 -0.48 -5.99 8.57
CA PRO A 303 -0.23 -6.06 10.00
C PRO A 303 -0.48 -4.71 10.66
N PHE A 304 -1.06 -4.75 11.86
CA PHE A 304 -1.13 -3.56 12.69
C PHE A 304 0.28 -3.05 13.01
N SER A 305 0.47 -1.75 12.81
CA SER A 305 1.66 -1.00 13.23
C SER A 305 1.20 0.16 14.10
N PRO A 306 1.73 0.32 15.33
CA PRO A 306 1.39 1.47 16.16
C PRO A 306 1.99 2.75 15.56
N GLU A 307 1.15 3.70 15.27
CA GLU A 307 1.55 4.99 14.68
C GLU A 307 1.55 6.07 15.76
N THR A 308 2.62 6.88 15.79
CA THR A 308 2.73 8.02 16.73
C THR A 308 1.57 8.98 16.56
N GLY A 309 0.94 9.38 17.67
CA GLY A 309 -0.22 10.26 17.68
C GLY A 309 -1.55 9.54 17.45
N SER A 310 -1.57 8.23 17.23
CA SER A 310 -2.80 7.43 17.20
C SER A 310 -3.22 7.02 18.62
N HIS A 311 -4.50 6.63 18.80
CA HIS A 311 -4.95 6.07 20.09
C HIS A 311 -4.26 4.75 20.45
N PHE A 312 -3.67 4.06 19.46
CA PHE A 312 -3.02 2.76 19.62
C PHE A 312 -1.49 2.83 19.55
N GLU A 313 -0.91 4.02 19.73
CA GLU A 313 0.54 4.25 19.70
C GLU A 313 1.33 3.28 20.63
N GLY A 314 0.82 2.98 21.81
CA GLY A 314 1.47 2.09 22.79
C GLY A 314 1.15 0.59 22.63
N PHE A 315 0.36 0.22 21.62
CA PHE A 315 -0.02 -1.19 21.42
C PHE A 315 1.06 -1.97 20.67
N ARG A 316 1.07 -3.28 20.86
CA ARG A 316 2.04 -4.15 20.20
C ARG A 316 1.49 -4.68 18.87
N PRO A 317 2.31 -4.72 17.82
CA PRO A 317 1.95 -5.42 16.59
C PRO A 317 1.82 -6.94 16.84
N PRO A 318 1.09 -7.65 15.97
CA PRO A 318 1.02 -9.11 16.03
C PRO A 318 2.41 -9.74 15.87
N THR A 319 2.58 -10.93 16.45
CA THR A 319 3.85 -11.66 16.31
C THR A 319 4.03 -12.18 14.88
N TYR A 320 5.29 -12.40 14.48
CA TYR A 320 5.61 -12.98 13.18
C TYR A 320 4.85 -14.29 12.92
N LYS A 321 4.89 -15.23 13.90
CA LYS A 321 4.18 -16.50 13.75
C LYS A 321 2.69 -16.32 13.50
N TRP A 322 2.04 -15.46 14.28
CA TRP A 322 0.61 -15.17 14.15
C TRP A 322 0.29 -14.58 12.76
N MET A 323 1.15 -13.68 12.27
CA MET A 323 0.99 -13.08 10.94
C MET A 323 1.20 -14.11 9.82
N MET A 324 2.24 -14.94 9.90
CA MET A 324 2.48 -15.98 8.90
C MET A 324 1.33 -16.98 8.82
N ASP A 325 0.87 -17.49 9.97
CA ASP A 325 -0.28 -18.41 10.02
C ASP A 325 -1.54 -17.75 9.41
N THR A 326 -1.71 -16.45 9.62
CA THR A 326 -2.85 -15.69 9.07
C THR A 326 -2.70 -15.49 7.56
N HIS A 327 -1.52 -15.11 7.08
CA HIS A 327 -1.28 -14.90 5.66
C HIS A 327 -1.38 -16.19 4.84
N LEU A 328 -0.86 -17.32 5.36
CA LEU A 328 -0.99 -18.60 4.70
C LEU A 328 -2.45 -19.01 4.53
N GLU A 329 -3.26 -18.93 5.61
CA GLU A 329 -4.69 -19.24 5.52
C GLU A 329 -5.44 -18.27 4.59
N ALA A 330 -5.13 -16.98 4.65
CA ALA A 330 -5.74 -15.98 3.78
C ALA A 330 -5.35 -16.20 2.29
N ALA A 331 -4.10 -16.56 2.01
CA ALA A 331 -3.62 -16.85 0.66
C ALA A 331 -4.33 -18.06 0.05
N ASP A 332 -4.53 -19.13 0.82
CA ASP A 332 -5.28 -20.30 0.37
C ASP A 332 -6.73 -19.95 0.01
N ILE A 333 -7.38 -19.11 0.81
CA ILE A 333 -8.73 -18.62 0.52
C ILE A 333 -8.76 -17.78 -0.75
N ILE A 334 -7.81 -16.87 -0.90
CA ILE A 334 -7.68 -15.99 -2.06
C ILE A 334 -7.49 -16.82 -3.32
N LEU A 335 -6.53 -17.74 -3.35
CA LEU A 335 -6.27 -18.59 -4.52
C LEU A 335 -7.46 -19.46 -4.90
N LYS A 336 -8.17 -19.99 -3.90
CA LYS A 336 -9.36 -20.83 -4.14
C LYS A 336 -10.52 -20.03 -4.72
N LYS A 337 -10.76 -18.79 -4.28
CA LYS A 337 -11.95 -17.99 -4.61
C LYS A 337 -11.68 -16.94 -5.70
N LEU A 338 -10.45 -16.48 -5.82
CA LEU A 338 -9.97 -15.52 -6.79
C LEU A 338 -8.80 -16.12 -7.60
N PRO A 339 -9.01 -17.20 -8.36
CA PRO A 339 -7.94 -17.96 -9.00
C PRO A 339 -7.11 -17.13 -10.00
N PHE A 340 -7.64 -16.05 -10.55
CA PHE A 340 -6.89 -15.12 -11.40
C PHE A 340 -5.68 -14.49 -10.68
N MET A 341 -5.72 -14.35 -9.34
CA MET A 341 -4.59 -13.84 -8.56
C MET A 341 -3.39 -14.81 -8.55
N GLY A 342 -3.60 -16.07 -8.91
CA GLY A 342 -2.53 -17.06 -9.14
C GLY A 342 -1.94 -17.00 -10.55
N THR A 343 -2.21 -15.97 -11.35
CA THR A 343 -1.73 -15.88 -12.74
C THR A 343 -0.84 -14.67 -12.96
N GLU A 344 0.20 -14.82 -13.80
CA GLU A 344 1.04 -13.69 -14.20
C GLU A 344 0.25 -12.62 -14.97
N GLU A 345 -0.77 -13.02 -15.74
CA GLU A 345 -1.61 -12.11 -16.51
C GLU A 345 -2.23 -11.04 -15.62
N TYR A 346 -2.84 -11.44 -14.49
CA TYR A 346 -3.44 -10.49 -13.55
C TYR A 346 -2.43 -9.46 -13.05
N TRP A 347 -1.27 -9.90 -12.59
CA TRP A 347 -0.27 -9.00 -12.02
C TRP A 347 0.34 -8.05 -13.05
N LYS A 348 0.50 -8.50 -14.28
CA LYS A 348 1.05 -7.69 -15.36
C LYS A 348 0.03 -6.71 -15.96
N LEU A 349 -1.21 -7.14 -16.17
CA LEU A 349 -2.17 -6.39 -16.97
C LEU A 349 -3.29 -5.72 -16.16
N ASP A 350 -3.75 -6.34 -15.08
CA ASP A 350 -4.96 -5.91 -14.39
C ASP A 350 -4.71 -5.37 -12.97
N ALA A 351 -3.68 -5.82 -12.27
CA ALA A 351 -3.42 -5.36 -10.91
C ALA A 351 -3.05 -3.87 -10.85
N PRO A 352 -3.72 -3.08 -9.99
CA PRO A 352 -3.43 -1.65 -9.83
C PRO A 352 -2.22 -1.39 -8.92
N ILE A 353 -1.67 -2.43 -8.31
CA ILE A 353 -0.51 -2.40 -7.41
C ILE A 353 0.52 -3.41 -7.89
N CYS A 354 1.78 -3.10 -7.67
CA CYS A 354 2.86 -4.06 -7.86
C CYS A 354 3.04 -4.82 -6.55
N ALA A 355 2.81 -6.13 -6.56
CA ALA A 355 2.95 -6.94 -5.36
C ALA A 355 4.39 -6.96 -4.83
N GLU A 356 5.38 -6.88 -5.72
CA GLU A 356 6.80 -6.90 -5.35
C GLU A 356 7.26 -5.65 -4.59
N CYS A 357 6.68 -4.49 -4.93
CA CYS A 357 7.06 -3.20 -4.35
C CYS A 357 6.05 -2.66 -3.33
N PHE A 358 4.87 -3.26 -3.21
CA PHE A 358 3.84 -2.79 -2.30
C PHE A 358 4.02 -3.42 -0.92
N THR A 359 4.62 -2.70 0.00
CA THR A 359 4.96 -3.21 1.34
C THR A 359 3.77 -3.55 2.23
N GLY A 360 2.57 -3.05 1.92
CA GLY A 360 1.30 -3.52 2.49
C GLY A 360 0.81 -4.84 1.89
N GLY A 361 1.47 -5.32 0.85
CA GLY A 361 1.05 -6.46 0.04
C GLY A 361 1.73 -7.78 0.35
N PHE A 362 2.36 -7.96 1.51
CA PHE A 362 3.01 -9.24 1.87
C PHE A 362 2.09 -10.45 1.69
N ILE A 363 0.79 -10.28 1.88
CA ILE A 363 -0.21 -11.32 1.57
C ILE A 363 -0.12 -11.76 0.09
N TYR A 364 0.16 -10.85 -0.84
CA TYR A 364 0.24 -11.16 -2.26
C TYR A 364 1.54 -11.86 -2.64
N ASP A 365 2.61 -11.63 -1.89
CA ASP A 365 3.84 -12.42 -2.02
C ASP A 365 3.56 -13.88 -1.66
N VAL A 366 2.83 -14.13 -0.56
CA VAL A 366 2.41 -15.47 -0.16
C VAL A 366 1.46 -16.09 -1.20
N VAL A 367 0.53 -15.31 -1.75
CA VAL A 367 -0.36 -15.76 -2.83
C VAL A 367 0.45 -16.18 -4.08
N LYS A 368 1.40 -15.36 -4.49
CA LYS A 368 2.25 -15.64 -5.67
C LYS A 368 3.16 -16.84 -5.44
N GLU A 369 3.72 -17.01 -4.24
CA GLU A 369 4.54 -18.15 -3.87
C GLU A 369 3.73 -19.44 -3.87
N ASN A 370 2.56 -19.47 -3.23
CA ASN A 370 1.66 -20.62 -3.21
C ASN A 370 1.14 -20.97 -4.61
N ALA A 371 1.05 -19.99 -5.51
CA ALA A 371 0.70 -20.22 -6.92
C ALA A 371 1.90 -20.64 -7.79
N GLY A 372 3.12 -20.68 -7.24
CA GLY A 372 4.33 -21.02 -7.96
C GLY A 372 4.81 -19.96 -8.95
N LEU A 373 4.36 -18.71 -8.78
CA LEU A 373 4.80 -17.57 -9.61
C LEU A 373 6.14 -16.99 -9.18
N ILE A 374 6.48 -17.12 -7.91
CA ILE A 374 7.76 -16.71 -7.31
C ILE A 374 8.22 -17.81 -6.35
N ASP A 375 9.52 -17.87 -6.15
CA ASP A 375 10.15 -18.72 -5.16
C ASP A 375 11.18 -17.93 -4.37
N TYR A 376 10.83 -17.61 -3.12
CA TYR A 376 11.73 -16.90 -2.22
C TYR A 376 12.84 -17.80 -1.62
N HIS A 377 12.69 -19.12 -1.71
CA HIS A 377 13.63 -20.07 -1.12
C HIS A 377 14.77 -20.44 -2.06
N SER A 378 14.53 -20.51 -3.36
CA SER A 378 15.52 -20.95 -4.36
C SER A 378 16.15 -19.85 -5.20
N GLY A 379 15.83 -18.57 -4.92
CA GLY A 379 16.48 -17.45 -5.58
C GLY A 379 16.30 -17.39 -7.11
N ASN A 380 15.09 -17.37 -7.61
CA ASN A 380 14.75 -17.20 -9.05
C ASN A 380 15.16 -18.34 -10.02
N GLU A 381 15.70 -19.45 -9.56
CA GLU A 381 16.11 -20.54 -10.46
C GLU A 381 14.92 -21.33 -11.05
N LEU A 382 13.79 -21.44 -10.33
CA LEU A 382 12.61 -22.20 -10.82
C LEU A 382 11.95 -21.57 -12.06
N LYS A 383 12.04 -20.27 -12.26
CA LYS A 383 11.50 -19.65 -13.50
C LYS A 383 12.25 -20.05 -14.75
N LYS A 384 13.54 -20.37 -14.65
CA LYS A 384 14.34 -20.81 -15.80
C LYS A 384 14.02 -22.25 -16.20
N GLU A 385 13.78 -23.12 -15.24
CA GLU A 385 13.51 -24.55 -15.53
C GLU A 385 12.10 -24.76 -16.10
N LYS A 386 11.06 -24.09 -15.57
CA LYS A 386 9.71 -24.18 -16.16
C LYS A 386 9.63 -23.60 -17.58
N LEU A 387 10.30 -22.45 -17.83
CA LEU A 387 10.37 -21.86 -19.18
C LEU A 387 11.15 -22.74 -20.18
N ILE A 388 12.08 -23.56 -19.71
CA ILE A 388 12.83 -24.47 -20.53
C ILE A 388 12.01 -25.76 -20.82
N SER A 389 11.32 -26.31 -19.81
CA SER A 389 10.45 -27.48 -19.98
C SER A 389 9.24 -27.20 -20.88
N GLU A 390 8.59 -26.04 -20.74
CA GLU A 390 7.46 -25.66 -21.62
C GLU A 390 7.89 -25.34 -23.05
N LYS A 391 9.16 -24.93 -23.27
CA LYS A 391 9.71 -24.78 -24.63
C LYS A 391 10.11 -26.12 -25.25
N GLU A 392 10.54 -27.07 -24.46
CA GLU A 392 10.88 -28.40 -24.94
C GLU A 392 9.64 -29.26 -25.28
N GLU A 393 8.53 -29.11 -24.51
CA GLU A 393 7.24 -29.73 -24.82
C GLU A 393 6.52 -29.09 -26.02
N SER A 394 6.83 -27.87 -26.39
CA SER A 394 6.27 -27.20 -27.57
C SER A 394 7.01 -27.47 -28.86
N ILE A 395 8.13 -28.19 -28.82
CA ILE A 395 8.99 -28.53 -29.97
C ILE A 395 8.99 -30.06 -30.24
N SER A 396 8.36 -30.85 -29.38
CA SER A 396 8.12 -32.26 -29.58
C SER A 396 6.68 -32.50 -30.06
#